data_6c3e7f20076a3f4060e6d8b7b5d57d6f
#
_entry.id   6c3e7f20076a3f4060e6d8b7b5d57d6f
#
_cell.length_a   1.000
_cell.length_b   1.000
_cell.length_c   1.000
_cell.angle_alpha   90.00
_cell.angle_beta   90.00
_cell.angle_gamma   90.00
#
_symmetry.space_group_name_H-M   'P 1'
#
loop_
_entity.id
_entity.type
_entity.pdbx_description
1 polymer ?
#
loop_
_entity_poly.entity_id
_entity_poly.type
_entity_poly.pdbx_seq_one_letter_code
_entity_poly.pdbx_strand_id
1 'polypeptide(L)'
;MTLALTQVATGRAADAIRLAVQKTGTFSWELATIRANGLDKEADLSLEVTELASPEAGKIALRAGNANIMLSDWLWVSRERALGAKLTFYPYSSALGAVMVPAASPIKTLADLKGRKLGVGGGPIDKSWLLLQARMKQDGIDLKSEATIAYGAPPLIAAKALDGEMDASLNFWNFCAQLEAKGFRRLAGIEDILPKLGAKGAVSAVGYVFDESWAASHREAVARFIAMTRKAKQLLVTSDAAWEKIAPLTGTTDPAVLKTYRERYRDGIPRRSIADEEADARVLYRVLAETGGRDLVGPAAELDPGTFYHAVPGD
;
A
#
# COMPACT_ATOMS: atom_id res chain seq x y z
N MET A 1 -63.43 -14.24 13.07
CA MET A 1 -62.39 -14.70 12.12
C MET A 1 -61.41 -13.56 11.95
N THR A 2 -60.30 -13.59 12.69
CA THR A 2 -59.32 -12.51 12.71
C THR A 2 -58.19 -12.90 11.73
N LEU A 3 -58.07 -12.18 10.62
CA LEU A 3 -56.96 -12.38 9.68
C LEU A 3 -55.68 -11.78 10.32
N ALA A 4 -54.73 -12.64 10.61
CA ALA A 4 -53.37 -12.21 10.94
C ALA A 4 -52.60 -11.84 9.66
N LEU A 5 -52.34 -10.58 9.44
CA LEU A 5 -51.39 -10.11 8.40
C LEU A 5 -49.96 -10.46 8.84
N THR A 6 -49.40 -11.50 8.28
CA THR A 6 -47.97 -11.76 8.34
C THR A 6 -47.24 -10.72 7.52
N GLN A 7 -46.56 -9.75 8.18
CA GLN A 7 -45.57 -8.90 7.54
C GLN A 7 -44.39 -9.76 7.08
N VAL A 8 -44.31 -9.99 5.79
CA VAL A 8 -43.06 -10.51 5.16
C VAL A 8 -42.05 -9.40 5.22
N ALA A 9 -41.08 -9.55 6.11
CA ALA A 9 -39.90 -8.68 6.09
C ALA A 9 -39.19 -8.89 4.75
N THR A 10 -39.28 -7.91 3.86
CA THR A 10 -38.48 -7.86 2.65
C THR A 10 -37.04 -7.70 3.09
N GLY A 11 -36.29 -8.81 3.10
CA GLY A 11 -34.84 -8.78 3.32
C GLY A 11 -34.22 -7.82 2.30
N ARG A 12 -33.62 -6.74 2.77
CA ARG A 12 -32.83 -5.83 1.92
C ARG A 12 -31.68 -6.67 1.32
N ALA A 13 -31.51 -6.62 0.00
CA ALA A 13 -30.36 -7.25 -0.63
C ALA A 13 -29.08 -6.57 -0.12
N ALA A 14 -28.04 -7.36 0.15
CA ALA A 14 -26.73 -6.85 0.55
C ALA A 14 -26.21 -5.84 -0.47
N ASP A 15 -25.58 -4.77 0.01
CA ASP A 15 -25.02 -3.74 -0.89
C ASP A 15 -23.82 -4.32 -1.67
N ALA A 16 -23.91 -4.28 -2.99
CA ALA A 16 -22.84 -4.79 -3.87
C ALA A 16 -21.68 -3.79 -4.00
N ILE A 17 -20.46 -4.28 -3.80
CA ILE A 17 -19.23 -3.51 -4.02
C ILE A 17 -18.34 -4.27 -5.01
N ARG A 18 -18.06 -3.65 -6.15
CA ARG A 18 -17.16 -4.18 -7.19
C ARG A 18 -15.72 -3.77 -6.90
N LEU A 19 -14.86 -4.77 -6.73
CA LEU A 19 -13.45 -4.60 -6.37
C LEU A 19 -12.54 -4.97 -7.54
N ALA A 20 -11.65 -4.08 -7.92
CA ALA A 20 -10.53 -4.38 -8.83
C ALA A 20 -9.29 -4.75 -8.00
N VAL A 21 -8.85 -5.99 -8.07
CA VAL A 21 -7.83 -6.56 -7.20
C VAL A 21 -6.67 -7.12 -8.01
N GLN A 22 -5.44 -6.82 -7.61
CA GLN A 22 -4.27 -7.48 -8.20
C GLN A 22 -4.16 -8.91 -7.67
N LYS A 23 -4.01 -9.88 -8.58
CA LYS A 23 -3.91 -11.30 -8.25
C LYS A 23 -2.82 -11.62 -7.22
N THR A 24 -1.69 -10.90 -7.25
CA THR A 24 -0.51 -11.12 -6.38
C THR A 24 -0.36 -10.06 -5.29
N GLY A 25 -1.36 -9.21 -5.08
CA GLY A 25 -1.30 -8.12 -4.11
C GLY A 25 -1.73 -8.55 -2.70
N THR A 26 -1.29 -7.81 -1.69
CA THR A 26 -1.65 -8.06 -0.28
C THR A 26 -3.14 -7.83 0.02
N PHE A 27 -3.86 -7.15 -0.85
CA PHE A 27 -5.32 -7.03 -0.75
C PHE A 27 -6.02 -8.40 -0.92
N SER A 28 -5.45 -9.31 -1.71
CA SER A 28 -5.98 -10.68 -1.81
C SER A 28 -5.92 -11.43 -0.47
N TRP A 29 -4.91 -11.16 0.38
CA TRP A 29 -4.80 -11.74 1.72
C TRP A 29 -5.94 -11.26 2.64
N GLU A 30 -6.21 -9.96 2.60
CA GLU A 30 -7.31 -9.36 3.36
C GLU A 30 -8.67 -9.90 2.91
N LEU A 31 -8.92 -9.97 1.59
CA LEU A 31 -10.15 -10.50 1.04
C LEU A 31 -10.35 -11.99 1.36
N ALA A 32 -9.28 -12.78 1.32
CA ALA A 32 -9.34 -14.18 1.74
C ALA A 32 -9.70 -14.31 3.24
N THR A 33 -9.13 -13.43 4.09
CA THR A 33 -9.46 -13.36 5.51
C THR A 33 -10.90 -12.95 5.73
N ILE A 34 -11.42 -11.97 4.99
CA ILE A 34 -12.82 -11.54 5.03
C ILE A 34 -13.74 -12.72 4.71
N ARG A 35 -13.51 -13.39 3.58
CA ARG A 35 -14.33 -14.52 3.13
C ARG A 35 -14.27 -15.72 4.07
N ALA A 36 -13.07 -16.08 4.53
CA ALA A 36 -12.85 -17.22 5.42
C ALA A 36 -13.51 -17.06 6.80
N ASN A 37 -13.84 -15.83 7.20
CA ASN A 37 -14.46 -15.51 8.47
C ASN A 37 -15.88 -14.93 8.31
N GLY A 38 -16.43 -14.86 7.09
CA GLY A 38 -17.78 -14.38 6.81
C GLY A 38 -18.02 -12.90 7.15
N LEU A 39 -16.95 -12.09 7.16
CA LEU A 39 -17.04 -10.68 7.52
C LEU A 39 -17.83 -9.83 6.52
N ASP A 40 -17.85 -10.24 5.26
CA ASP A 40 -18.67 -9.67 4.20
C ASP A 40 -20.16 -9.83 4.48
N LYS A 41 -20.57 -11.04 4.91
CA LYS A 41 -21.94 -11.34 5.32
C LYS A 41 -22.33 -10.59 6.59
N GLU A 42 -21.43 -10.55 7.58
CA GLU A 42 -21.62 -9.77 8.82
C GLU A 42 -21.81 -8.28 8.52
N ALA A 43 -21.09 -7.76 7.53
CA ALA A 43 -21.18 -6.37 7.08
C ALA A 43 -22.38 -6.09 6.17
N ASP A 44 -23.21 -7.09 5.82
CA ASP A 44 -24.28 -6.98 4.83
C ASP A 44 -23.77 -6.40 3.50
N LEU A 45 -22.62 -6.94 3.01
CA LEU A 45 -21.97 -6.56 1.77
C LEU A 45 -21.81 -7.76 0.84
N SER A 46 -22.02 -7.55 -0.45
CA SER A 46 -21.69 -8.49 -1.53
C SER A 46 -20.45 -8.03 -2.26
N LEU A 47 -19.33 -8.73 -2.12
CA LEU A 47 -18.06 -8.36 -2.74
C LEU A 47 -17.88 -9.06 -4.09
N GLU A 48 -17.99 -8.28 -5.18
CA GLU A 48 -17.75 -8.73 -6.54
C GLU A 48 -16.30 -8.43 -6.92
N VAL A 49 -15.45 -9.46 -6.93
CA VAL A 49 -14.01 -9.31 -7.12
C VAL A 49 -13.62 -9.63 -8.55
N THR A 50 -13.01 -8.65 -9.24
CA THR A 50 -12.35 -8.82 -10.53
C THR A 50 -10.84 -8.82 -10.31
N GLU A 51 -10.20 -9.97 -10.57
CA GLU A 51 -8.74 -10.09 -10.50
C GLU A 51 -8.10 -9.54 -11.78
N LEU A 52 -7.12 -8.68 -11.61
CA LEU A 52 -6.42 -8.00 -12.70
C LEU A 52 -4.91 -8.24 -12.63
N ALA A 53 -4.28 -8.22 -13.79
CA ALA A 53 -2.86 -8.53 -13.92
C ALA A 53 -1.94 -7.36 -13.51
N SER A 54 -2.42 -6.12 -13.56
CA SER A 54 -1.60 -4.93 -13.29
C SER A 54 -2.39 -3.82 -12.57
N PRO A 55 -1.71 -2.90 -11.87
CA PRO A 55 -2.32 -1.69 -11.30
C PRO A 55 -3.03 -0.84 -12.36
N GLU A 56 -2.45 -0.73 -13.54
CA GLU A 56 -2.98 0.07 -14.65
C GLU A 56 -4.34 -0.45 -15.11
N ALA A 57 -4.52 -1.77 -15.22
CA ALA A 57 -5.81 -2.38 -15.52
C ALA A 57 -6.87 -2.03 -14.45
N GLY A 58 -6.46 -1.99 -13.17
CA GLY A 58 -7.32 -1.54 -12.07
C GLY A 58 -7.75 -0.08 -12.21
N LYS A 59 -6.81 0.80 -12.54
CA LYS A 59 -7.08 2.24 -12.77
C LYS A 59 -8.06 2.44 -13.93
N ILE A 60 -7.91 1.67 -15.00
CA ILE A 60 -8.85 1.69 -16.14
C ILE A 60 -10.24 1.21 -15.71
N ALA A 61 -10.32 0.10 -14.96
CA ALA A 61 -11.60 -0.45 -14.49
C ALA A 61 -12.34 0.54 -13.56
N LEU A 62 -11.62 1.20 -12.64
CA LEU A 62 -12.19 2.22 -11.76
C LEU A 62 -12.71 3.43 -12.54
N ARG A 63 -11.90 3.97 -13.46
CA ARG A 63 -12.27 5.14 -14.28
C ARG A 63 -13.43 4.85 -15.24
N ALA A 64 -13.53 3.63 -15.72
CA ALA A 64 -14.65 3.17 -16.58
C ALA A 64 -15.93 2.85 -15.78
N GLY A 65 -15.91 2.94 -14.43
CA GLY A 65 -17.02 2.55 -13.59
C GLY A 65 -17.28 1.03 -13.50
N ASN A 66 -16.34 0.21 -13.97
CA ASN A 66 -16.41 -1.25 -13.89
C ASN A 66 -16.01 -1.79 -12.51
N ALA A 67 -15.31 -0.98 -11.71
CA ALA A 67 -15.04 -1.22 -10.30
C ALA A 67 -15.44 0.00 -9.46
N ASN A 68 -15.79 -0.24 -8.19
CA ASN A 68 -16.08 0.82 -7.23
C ASN A 68 -14.84 1.16 -6.40
N ILE A 69 -14.03 0.16 -6.05
CA ILE A 69 -12.85 0.30 -5.20
C ILE A 69 -11.68 -0.47 -5.80
N MET A 70 -10.48 0.12 -5.72
CA MET A 70 -9.21 -0.55 -5.96
C MET A 70 -8.15 -0.07 -4.95
N LEU A 71 -7.01 -0.74 -4.87
CA LEU A 71 -5.84 -0.19 -4.18
C LEU A 71 -4.97 0.62 -5.15
N SER A 72 -4.63 1.84 -4.72
CA SER A 72 -3.61 2.68 -5.38
C SER A 72 -2.98 3.62 -4.37
N ASP A 73 -2.15 4.55 -4.83
CA ASP A 73 -1.48 5.53 -3.99
C ASP A 73 -2.14 6.91 -4.06
N TRP A 74 -2.00 7.68 -2.98
CA TRP A 74 -2.56 9.04 -2.89
C TRP A 74 -1.96 10.01 -3.90
N LEU A 75 -0.72 9.78 -4.35
CA LEU A 75 -0.08 10.65 -5.33
C LEU A 75 -0.76 10.55 -6.70
N TRP A 76 -1.09 9.31 -7.12
CA TRP A 76 -1.88 9.08 -8.31
C TRP A 76 -3.27 9.72 -8.17
N VAL A 77 -3.94 9.57 -7.01
CA VAL A 77 -5.25 10.20 -6.76
C VAL A 77 -5.14 11.72 -6.90
N SER A 78 -4.17 12.37 -6.26
CA SER A 78 -3.94 13.81 -6.38
C SER A 78 -3.70 14.25 -7.82
N ARG A 79 -2.90 13.50 -8.56
CA ARG A 79 -2.63 13.75 -9.99
C ARG A 79 -3.91 13.69 -10.83
N GLU A 80 -4.72 12.64 -10.64
CA GLU A 80 -5.99 12.48 -11.38
C GLU A 80 -7.00 13.59 -11.02
N ARG A 81 -7.03 14.01 -9.75
CA ARG A 81 -7.86 15.14 -9.31
C ARG A 81 -7.43 16.45 -9.96
N ALA A 82 -6.16 16.70 -10.10
CA ALA A 82 -5.62 17.83 -10.83
C ALA A 82 -6.00 17.83 -12.32
N LEU A 83 -6.39 16.66 -12.87
CA LEU A 83 -6.91 16.48 -14.23
C LEU A 83 -8.45 16.46 -14.27
N GLY A 84 -9.14 16.73 -13.15
CA GLY A 84 -10.59 16.84 -13.06
C GLY A 84 -11.33 15.59 -12.60
N ALA A 85 -10.64 14.47 -12.30
CA ALA A 85 -11.27 13.30 -11.72
C ALA A 85 -11.71 13.57 -10.27
N LYS A 86 -12.76 12.90 -9.80
CA LYS A 86 -13.25 12.99 -8.42
C LYS A 86 -12.88 11.73 -7.60
N LEU A 87 -11.64 11.30 -7.72
CA LEU A 87 -11.14 10.16 -6.93
C LEU A 87 -10.76 10.61 -5.53
N THR A 88 -10.90 9.70 -4.57
CA THR A 88 -10.46 9.92 -3.18
C THR A 88 -9.79 8.67 -2.63
N PHE A 89 -8.99 8.82 -1.59
CA PHE A 89 -8.09 7.83 -1.03
C PHE A 89 -8.40 7.61 0.45
N TYR A 90 -8.52 6.35 0.87
CA TYR A 90 -8.61 5.97 2.27
C TYR A 90 -7.46 5.05 2.65
N PRO A 91 -6.72 5.30 3.75
CA PRO A 91 -5.53 4.54 4.14
C PRO A 91 -5.73 3.02 4.21
N TYR A 92 -4.85 2.25 3.54
CA TYR A 92 -4.80 0.80 3.60
C TYR A 92 -3.55 0.30 4.30
N SER A 93 -2.37 0.82 3.92
CA SER A 93 -1.08 0.37 4.45
C SER A 93 -0.02 1.48 4.37
N SER A 94 0.68 1.68 5.46
CA SER A 94 1.88 2.52 5.55
C SER A 94 3.18 1.72 5.34
N ALA A 95 3.09 0.40 5.11
CA ALA A 95 4.26 -0.41 4.80
C ALA A 95 4.86 0.01 3.46
N LEU A 96 5.99 0.67 3.53
CA LEU A 96 6.82 1.04 2.38
C LEU A 96 7.79 -0.11 2.07
N GLY A 97 9.02 0.16 1.89
CA GLY A 97 10.05 -0.83 1.72
C GLY A 97 11.27 -0.47 2.53
N ALA A 98 12.38 -1.09 2.20
CA ALA A 98 13.63 -0.82 2.88
C ALA A 98 14.82 -1.00 1.95
N VAL A 99 15.92 -0.37 2.30
CA VAL A 99 17.23 -0.75 1.81
C VAL A 99 17.69 -1.97 2.60
N MET A 100 17.87 -3.09 1.90
CA MET A 100 18.30 -4.37 2.44
C MET A 100 19.74 -4.66 2.06
N VAL A 101 20.49 -5.21 2.98
CA VAL A 101 21.88 -5.68 2.74
C VAL A 101 22.08 -7.06 3.37
N PRO A 102 22.97 -7.92 2.84
CA PRO A 102 23.33 -9.16 3.52
C PRO A 102 23.78 -8.89 4.97
N ALA A 103 23.49 -9.79 5.91
CA ALA A 103 23.84 -9.60 7.33
C ALA A 103 25.34 -9.33 7.55
N ALA A 104 26.20 -10.01 6.78
CA ALA A 104 27.66 -9.86 6.83
C ALA A 104 28.18 -8.65 6.02
N SER A 105 27.31 -7.87 5.35
CA SER A 105 27.73 -6.75 4.53
C SER A 105 28.48 -5.69 5.34
N PRO A 106 29.59 -5.11 4.79
CA PRO A 106 30.31 -4.01 5.40
C PRO A 106 29.51 -2.68 5.35
N ILE A 107 28.45 -2.59 4.55
CA ILE A 107 27.59 -1.42 4.44
C ILE A 107 26.83 -1.25 5.76
N LYS A 108 27.09 -0.18 6.52
CA LYS A 108 26.46 0.07 7.85
C LYS A 108 25.54 1.29 7.84
N THR A 109 25.73 2.21 6.91
CA THR A 109 24.98 3.46 6.76
C THR A 109 24.52 3.64 5.31
N LEU A 110 23.56 4.52 5.07
CA LEU A 110 23.14 4.88 3.71
C LEU A 110 24.27 5.52 2.91
N ALA A 111 25.21 6.23 3.56
CA ALA A 111 26.37 6.82 2.90
C ALA A 111 27.32 5.75 2.31
N ASP A 112 27.36 4.56 2.88
CA ASP A 112 28.20 3.45 2.39
C ASP A 112 27.66 2.85 1.07
N LEU A 113 26.52 3.31 0.59
CA LEU A 113 25.99 2.93 -0.73
C LEU A 113 26.76 3.57 -1.89
N LYS A 114 27.60 4.57 -1.63
CA LYS A 114 28.49 5.17 -2.64
C LYS A 114 29.42 4.12 -3.21
N GLY A 115 29.52 4.08 -4.55
CA GLY A 115 30.31 3.09 -5.28
C GLY A 115 29.74 1.65 -5.25
N ARG A 116 28.57 1.43 -4.65
CA ARG A 116 27.93 0.12 -4.56
C ARG A 116 26.89 -0.11 -5.65
N LYS A 117 26.60 -1.37 -5.91
CA LYS A 117 25.54 -1.79 -6.82
C LYS A 117 24.23 -1.92 -6.03
N LEU A 118 23.32 -0.98 -6.25
CA LEU A 118 22.01 -0.91 -5.64
C LEU A 118 20.91 -1.37 -6.61
N GLY A 119 20.26 -2.49 -6.28
CA GLY A 119 19.04 -2.91 -6.98
C GLY A 119 17.83 -2.10 -6.48
N VAL A 120 17.01 -1.60 -7.38
CA VAL A 120 15.81 -0.83 -7.07
C VAL A 120 14.59 -1.55 -7.65
N GLY A 121 13.72 -2.06 -6.79
CA GLY A 121 12.44 -2.66 -7.16
C GLY A 121 11.47 -1.60 -7.67
N GLY A 122 11.02 -1.76 -8.90
CA GLY A 122 10.22 -0.76 -9.61
C GLY A 122 11.05 -0.05 -10.69
N GLY A 123 10.83 1.23 -10.86
CA GLY A 123 11.51 2.03 -11.89
C GLY A 123 12.13 3.31 -11.34
N PRO A 124 12.68 4.15 -12.24
CA PRO A 124 13.29 5.43 -11.86
C PRO A 124 12.38 6.41 -11.12
N ILE A 125 11.05 6.24 -11.27
CA ILE A 125 10.01 7.06 -10.61
C ILE A 125 9.34 6.33 -9.44
N ASP A 126 9.90 5.21 -8.96
CA ASP A 126 9.40 4.56 -7.73
C ASP A 126 9.52 5.53 -6.54
N LYS A 127 8.45 5.61 -5.74
CA LYS A 127 8.35 6.61 -4.67
C LYS A 127 9.37 6.37 -3.56
N SER A 128 9.61 5.11 -3.19
CA SER A 128 10.62 4.76 -2.18
C SER A 128 12.02 5.16 -2.64
N TRP A 129 12.31 4.96 -3.93
CA TRP A 129 13.56 5.39 -4.53
C TRP A 129 13.72 6.92 -4.55
N LEU A 130 12.67 7.65 -4.92
CA LEU A 130 12.70 9.12 -4.93
C LEU A 130 12.86 9.70 -3.52
N LEU A 131 12.18 9.13 -2.52
CA LEU A 131 12.34 9.52 -1.12
C LEU A 131 13.76 9.24 -0.61
N LEU A 132 14.34 8.09 -0.96
CA LEU A 132 15.74 7.78 -0.63
C LEU A 132 16.70 8.77 -1.28
N GLN A 133 16.52 9.10 -2.57
CA GLN A 133 17.33 10.12 -3.25
C GLN A 133 17.23 11.48 -2.55
N ALA A 134 16.01 11.94 -2.23
CA ALA A 134 15.80 13.20 -1.53
C ALA A 134 16.50 13.22 -0.17
N ARG A 135 16.44 12.13 0.57
CA ARG A 135 17.13 12.01 1.87
C ARG A 135 18.65 12.06 1.71
N MET A 136 19.20 11.34 0.74
CA MET A 136 20.63 11.31 0.50
C MET A 136 21.17 12.65 0.01
N LYS A 137 20.39 13.38 -0.79
CA LYS A 137 20.72 14.72 -1.25
C LYS A 137 20.88 15.73 -0.10
N GLN A 138 20.12 15.57 1.00
CA GLN A 138 20.31 16.40 2.21
C GLN A 138 21.68 16.18 2.84
N ASP A 139 22.28 15.00 2.68
CA ASP A 139 23.64 14.69 3.14
C ASP A 139 24.70 15.00 2.07
N GLY A 140 24.32 15.66 0.97
CA GLY A 140 25.23 16.02 -0.13
C GLY A 140 25.61 14.84 -1.02
N ILE A 141 24.84 13.74 -1.00
CA ILE A 141 25.12 12.52 -1.77
C ILE A 141 24.08 12.38 -2.89
N ASP A 142 24.54 12.34 -4.13
CA ASP A 142 23.72 11.97 -5.28
C ASP A 142 23.86 10.48 -5.61
N LEU A 143 23.02 9.64 -4.99
CA LEU A 143 23.06 8.19 -5.23
C LEU A 143 22.90 7.82 -6.71
N LYS A 144 22.22 8.63 -7.51
CA LYS A 144 22.00 8.33 -8.93
C LYS A 144 23.31 8.37 -9.73
N SER A 145 24.24 9.24 -9.34
CA SER A 145 25.56 9.36 -9.97
C SER A 145 26.67 8.66 -9.19
N GLU A 146 26.50 8.47 -7.87
CA GLU A 146 27.54 7.95 -6.99
C GLU A 146 27.38 6.45 -6.67
N ALA A 147 26.32 5.78 -7.15
CA ALA A 147 26.12 4.34 -7.05
C ALA A 147 25.76 3.74 -8.41
N THR A 148 25.95 2.43 -8.59
CA THR A 148 25.49 1.72 -9.77
C THR A 148 24.06 1.26 -9.54
N ILE A 149 23.09 1.90 -10.20
CA ILE A 149 21.67 1.61 -10.00
C ILE A 149 21.17 0.60 -11.04
N ALA A 150 20.51 -0.48 -10.56
CA ALA A 150 19.85 -1.47 -11.41
C ALA A 150 18.35 -1.49 -11.10
N TYR A 151 17.53 -1.05 -12.05
CA TYR A 151 16.06 -1.09 -11.93
C TYR A 151 15.52 -2.44 -12.42
N GLY A 152 14.46 -2.91 -11.78
CA GLY A 152 13.79 -4.13 -12.20
C GLY A 152 12.50 -4.40 -11.45
N ALA A 153 11.74 -5.40 -11.91
CA ALA A 153 10.57 -5.86 -11.18
C ALA A 153 10.96 -6.29 -9.76
N PRO A 154 10.17 -5.98 -8.73
CA PRO A 154 10.51 -6.29 -7.34
C PRO A 154 10.95 -7.73 -7.06
N PRO A 155 10.26 -8.78 -7.59
CA PRO A 155 10.72 -10.16 -7.40
C PRO A 155 12.08 -10.45 -8.06
N LEU A 156 12.36 -9.84 -9.22
CA LEU A 156 13.66 -9.99 -9.90
C LEU A 156 14.79 -9.36 -9.08
N ILE A 157 14.58 -8.17 -8.54
CA ILE A 157 15.56 -7.49 -7.68
C ILE A 157 15.82 -8.30 -6.41
N ALA A 158 14.77 -8.89 -5.80
CA ALA A 158 14.93 -9.75 -4.63
C ALA A 158 15.76 -11.01 -4.96
N ALA A 159 15.49 -11.68 -6.09
CA ALA A 159 16.24 -12.84 -6.55
C ALA A 159 17.73 -12.48 -6.77
N LYS A 160 18.00 -11.39 -7.50
CA LYS A 160 19.38 -10.92 -7.76
C LYS A 160 20.14 -10.54 -6.49
N ALA A 161 19.44 -10.02 -5.47
CA ALA A 161 20.05 -9.74 -4.18
C ALA A 161 20.44 -11.06 -3.47
N LEU A 162 19.57 -12.08 -3.48
CA LEU A 162 19.86 -13.42 -2.93
C LEU A 162 21.03 -14.11 -3.64
N ASP A 163 21.14 -13.93 -4.95
CA ASP A 163 22.23 -14.50 -5.77
C ASP A 163 23.56 -13.74 -5.60
N GLY A 164 23.58 -12.65 -4.79
CA GLY A 164 24.78 -11.86 -4.55
C GLY A 164 25.15 -10.93 -5.71
N GLU A 165 24.28 -10.72 -6.67
CA GLU A 165 24.53 -9.82 -7.81
C GLU A 165 24.38 -8.33 -7.44
N MET A 166 23.87 -8.03 -6.22
CA MET A 166 23.66 -6.68 -5.69
C MET A 166 24.30 -6.54 -4.32
N ASP A 167 24.98 -5.42 -4.04
CA ASP A 167 25.53 -5.08 -2.73
C ASP A 167 24.43 -4.70 -1.74
N ALA A 168 23.36 -4.05 -2.26
CA ALA A 168 22.17 -3.65 -1.53
C ALA A 168 20.94 -3.71 -2.45
N SER A 169 19.74 -3.79 -1.88
CA SER A 169 18.50 -3.68 -2.63
C SER A 169 17.49 -2.81 -1.90
N LEU A 170 16.90 -1.84 -2.60
CA LEU A 170 15.68 -1.15 -2.19
C LEU A 170 14.50 -1.88 -2.82
N ASN A 171 13.59 -2.39 -1.99
CA ASN A 171 12.48 -3.19 -2.50
C ASN A 171 11.20 -2.95 -1.69
N PHE A 172 10.07 -3.46 -2.18
CA PHE A 172 8.79 -3.37 -1.48
C PHE A 172 8.81 -4.24 -0.22
N TRP A 173 8.01 -3.86 0.77
CA TRP A 173 8.03 -4.42 2.11
C TRP A 173 7.96 -5.95 2.18
N ASN A 174 7.14 -6.57 1.32
CA ASN A 174 6.97 -8.02 1.28
C ASN A 174 8.23 -8.75 0.75
N PHE A 175 8.93 -8.17 -0.24
CA PHE A 175 10.21 -8.71 -0.71
C PHE A 175 11.33 -8.43 0.30
N CYS A 176 11.29 -7.29 0.99
CA CYS A 176 12.20 -7.03 2.11
C CYS A 176 12.03 -8.08 3.22
N ALA A 177 10.78 -8.44 3.56
CA ALA A 177 10.50 -9.49 4.55
C ALA A 177 11.02 -10.88 4.11
N GLN A 178 10.94 -11.22 2.82
CA GLN A 178 11.56 -12.44 2.28
C GLN A 178 13.09 -12.42 2.45
N LEU A 179 13.73 -11.30 2.09
CA LEU A 179 15.17 -11.14 2.23
C LEU A 179 15.58 -11.22 3.70
N GLU A 180 14.83 -10.59 4.61
CA GLU A 180 15.06 -10.62 6.05
C GLU A 180 15.03 -12.06 6.58
N ALA A 181 14.03 -12.86 6.19
CA ALA A 181 13.94 -14.29 6.55
C ALA A 181 15.09 -15.14 5.95
N LYS A 182 15.78 -14.64 4.93
CA LYS A 182 16.93 -15.29 4.27
C LYS A 182 18.30 -14.72 4.70
N GLY A 183 18.33 -14.00 5.83
CA GLY A 183 19.59 -13.53 6.42
C GLY A 183 20.06 -12.16 5.92
N PHE A 184 19.17 -11.37 5.33
CA PHE A 184 19.45 -9.96 5.10
C PHE A 184 19.03 -9.14 6.33
N ARG A 185 19.59 -7.95 6.46
CA ARG A 185 19.16 -6.97 7.45
C ARG A 185 18.67 -5.70 6.77
N ARG A 186 17.75 -5.04 7.41
CA ARG A 186 17.32 -3.69 7.01
C ARG A 186 18.44 -2.70 7.36
N LEU A 187 18.96 -2.03 6.36
CA LEU A 187 19.89 -0.92 6.54
C LEU A 187 19.13 0.34 6.97
N ALA A 188 18.05 0.63 6.28
CA ALA A 188 17.08 1.69 6.62
C ALA A 188 15.72 1.34 6.03
N GLY A 189 14.66 1.45 6.81
CA GLY A 189 13.30 1.50 6.30
C GLY A 189 13.01 2.84 5.63
N ILE A 190 12.14 2.85 4.63
CA ILE A 190 11.72 4.14 4.04
C ILE A 190 10.93 4.94 5.07
N GLU A 191 10.16 4.28 5.93
CA GLU A 191 9.47 4.89 7.07
C GLU A 191 10.43 5.62 8.02
N ASP A 192 11.66 5.12 8.19
CA ASP A 192 12.67 5.71 9.09
C ASP A 192 13.25 7.02 8.55
N ILE A 193 13.21 7.22 7.24
CA ILE A 193 13.74 8.45 6.61
C ILE A 193 12.69 9.55 6.48
N LEU A 194 11.39 9.24 6.54
CA LEU A 194 10.32 10.23 6.39
C LEU A 194 10.43 11.41 7.38
N PRO A 195 10.78 11.20 8.66
CA PRO A 195 10.97 12.33 9.59
C PRO A 195 12.08 13.29 9.18
N LYS A 196 13.13 12.79 8.51
CA LYS A 196 14.20 13.64 7.98
C LYS A 196 13.76 14.45 6.74
N LEU A 197 12.70 13.99 6.07
CA LEU A 197 12.06 14.69 4.97
C LEU A 197 10.92 15.62 5.42
N GLY A 198 10.69 15.73 6.75
CA GLY A 198 9.75 16.66 7.35
C GLY A 198 8.37 16.09 7.71
N ALA A 199 8.12 14.80 7.47
CA ALA A 199 6.91 14.14 7.96
C ALA A 199 7.01 13.89 9.48
N LYS A 200 5.91 14.02 10.21
CA LYS A 200 5.88 13.77 11.66
C LYS A 200 5.69 12.30 12.01
N GLY A 201 5.30 11.48 11.05
CA GLY A 201 5.08 10.05 11.25
C GLY A 201 4.84 9.29 9.95
N ALA A 202 4.42 8.04 10.07
CA ALA A 202 4.12 7.18 8.94
C ALA A 202 2.94 7.76 8.12
N VAL A 203 3.06 7.66 6.81
CA VAL A 203 2.01 8.02 5.85
C VAL A 203 1.68 6.77 5.04
N SER A 204 0.41 6.45 4.92
CA SER A 204 -0.05 5.31 4.13
C SER A 204 0.31 5.50 2.66
N ALA A 205 1.18 4.63 2.15
CA ALA A 205 1.59 4.68 0.74
C ALA A 205 0.50 4.17 -0.18
N VAL A 206 -0.29 3.21 0.30
CA VAL A 206 -1.36 2.55 -0.45
C VAL A 206 -2.68 2.71 0.29
N GLY A 207 -3.75 2.97 -0.44
CA GLY A 207 -5.10 3.11 0.10
C GLY A 207 -6.17 2.54 -0.82
N TYR A 208 -7.37 2.41 -0.28
CA TYR A 208 -8.57 2.17 -1.06
C TYR A 208 -8.90 3.44 -1.81
N VAL A 209 -9.01 3.34 -3.12
CA VAL A 209 -9.34 4.45 -4.00
C VAL A 209 -10.70 4.20 -4.62
N PHE A 210 -11.55 5.22 -4.59
CA PHE A 210 -12.91 5.18 -5.11
C PHE A 210 -13.35 6.58 -5.57
N ASP A 211 -14.46 6.66 -6.33
CA ASP A 211 -15.04 7.91 -6.75
C ASP A 211 -15.79 8.58 -5.59
N GLU A 212 -15.57 9.88 -5.40
CA GLU A 212 -16.16 10.68 -4.33
C GLU A 212 -17.70 10.76 -4.45
N SER A 213 -18.23 10.85 -5.68
CA SER A 213 -19.67 10.92 -5.92
C SER A 213 -20.34 9.58 -5.64
N TRP A 214 -19.66 8.47 -6.01
CA TRP A 214 -20.12 7.13 -5.65
C TRP A 214 -20.13 6.94 -4.12
N ALA A 215 -19.05 7.32 -3.42
CA ALA A 215 -18.98 7.24 -1.97
C ALA A 215 -20.06 8.09 -1.29
N ALA A 216 -20.34 9.30 -1.81
CA ALA A 216 -21.38 10.18 -1.27
C ALA A 216 -22.79 9.56 -1.36
N SER A 217 -23.07 8.79 -2.42
CA SER A 217 -24.34 8.07 -2.59
C SER A 217 -24.42 6.72 -1.88
N HIS A 218 -23.27 6.18 -1.41
CA HIS A 218 -23.15 4.85 -0.76
C HIS A 218 -22.45 4.93 0.61
N ARG A 219 -22.63 6.02 1.34
CA ARG A 219 -21.88 6.30 2.60
C ARG A 219 -21.91 5.16 3.61
N GLU A 220 -23.08 4.56 3.82
CA GLU A 220 -23.24 3.45 4.76
C GLU A 220 -22.49 2.19 4.29
N ALA A 221 -22.54 1.87 3.00
CA ALA A 221 -21.81 0.74 2.43
C ALA A 221 -20.29 0.96 2.51
N VAL A 222 -19.80 2.17 2.24
CA VAL A 222 -18.37 2.52 2.39
C VAL A 222 -17.95 2.41 3.85
N ALA A 223 -18.73 2.92 4.80
CA ALA A 223 -18.41 2.81 6.22
C ALA A 223 -18.34 1.35 6.70
N ARG A 224 -19.30 0.51 6.27
CA ARG A 224 -19.31 -0.93 6.56
C ARG A 224 -18.14 -1.65 5.91
N PHE A 225 -17.78 -1.30 4.67
CA PHE A 225 -16.61 -1.83 3.99
C PHE A 225 -15.32 -1.53 4.78
N ILE A 226 -15.13 -0.28 5.19
CA ILE A 226 -13.95 0.11 5.98
C ILE A 226 -13.93 -0.60 7.35
N ALA A 227 -15.06 -0.68 8.04
CA ALA A 227 -15.15 -1.40 9.30
C ALA A 227 -14.83 -2.90 9.13
N MET A 228 -15.32 -3.53 8.08
CA MET A 228 -15.02 -4.91 7.72
C MET A 228 -13.53 -5.14 7.45
N THR A 229 -12.90 -4.26 6.68
CA THR A 229 -11.45 -4.37 6.38
C THR A 229 -10.60 -4.16 7.63
N ARG A 230 -11.00 -3.27 8.55
CA ARG A 230 -10.36 -3.12 9.87
C ARG A 230 -10.44 -4.40 10.70
N LYS A 231 -11.59 -5.09 10.72
CA LYS A 231 -11.72 -6.40 11.39
C LYS A 231 -10.81 -7.45 10.76
N ALA A 232 -10.73 -7.53 9.44
CA ALA A 232 -9.83 -8.44 8.75
C ALA A 232 -8.36 -8.18 9.09
N LYS A 233 -7.95 -6.91 9.10
CA LYS A 233 -6.60 -6.52 9.56
C LYS A 233 -6.33 -6.94 11.00
N GLN A 234 -7.30 -6.75 11.88
CA GLN A 234 -7.18 -7.17 13.28
C GLN A 234 -6.99 -8.69 13.41
N LEU A 235 -7.70 -9.51 12.63
CA LEU A 235 -7.49 -10.96 12.58
C LEU A 235 -6.08 -11.31 12.10
N LEU A 236 -5.59 -10.64 11.04
CA LEU A 236 -4.21 -10.83 10.55
C LEU A 236 -3.15 -10.36 11.56
N VAL A 237 -3.49 -9.46 12.48
CA VAL A 237 -2.60 -9.08 13.59
C VAL A 237 -2.56 -10.15 14.67
N THR A 238 -3.70 -10.71 15.06
CA THR A 238 -3.85 -11.46 16.32
C THR A 238 -3.91 -12.97 16.14
N SER A 239 -4.21 -13.49 14.93
CA SER A 239 -4.48 -14.90 14.70
C SER A 239 -3.44 -15.57 13.80
N ASP A 240 -2.71 -16.56 14.33
CA ASP A 240 -1.84 -17.42 13.54
C ASP A 240 -2.64 -18.25 12.53
N ALA A 241 -3.82 -18.77 12.95
CA ALA A 241 -4.71 -19.53 12.09
C ALA A 241 -5.22 -18.71 10.88
N ALA A 242 -5.32 -17.38 11.00
CA ALA A 242 -5.64 -16.53 9.86
C ALA A 242 -4.51 -16.54 8.83
N TRP A 243 -3.25 -16.51 9.28
CA TRP A 243 -2.08 -16.59 8.40
C TRP A 243 -1.91 -17.96 7.75
N GLU A 244 -2.19 -19.05 8.46
CA GLU A 244 -2.19 -20.39 7.88
C GLU A 244 -3.18 -20.52 6.71
N LYS A 245 -4.36 -19.94 6.86
CA LYS A 245 -5.39 -19.94 5.80
C LYS A 245 -4.98 -19.18 4.54
N ILE A 246 -4.23 -18.06 4.69
CA ILE A 246 -3.80 -17.24 3.56
C ILE A 246 -2.40 -17.59 3.04
N ALA A 247 -1.67 -18.47 3.72
CA ALA A 247 -0.32 -18.89 3.32
C ALA A 247 -0.19 -19.23 1.82
N PRO A 248 -1.13 -19.98 1.19
CA PRO A 248 -1.05 -20.27 -0.25
C PRO A 248 -1.03 -19.00 -1.14
N LEU A 249 -1.66 -17.91 -0.68
CA LEU A 249 -1.71 -16.64 -1.42
C LEU A 249 -0.45 -15.80 -1.25
N THR A 250 0.38 -16.10 -0.25
CA THR A 250 1.62 -15.36 0.03
C THR A 250 2.78 -15.79 -0.88
N GLY A 251 2.61 -16.88 -1.63
CA GLY A 251 3.65 -17.46 -2.48
C GLY A 251 4.74 -18.22 -1.69
N THR A 252 4.53 -18.45 -0.39
CA THR A 252 5.45 -19.21 0.45
C THR A 252 4.71 -20.07 1.49
N THR A 253 5.30 -21.17 1.86
CA THR A 253 4.91 -21.99 3.02
C THR A 253 6.03 -22.05 4.08
N ASP A 254 7.13 -21.31 3.86
CA ASP A 254 8.26 -21.23 4.81
C ASP A 254 7.80 -20.48 6.09
N PRO A 255 7.81 -21.13 7.27
CA PRO A 255 7.32 -20.52 8.51
C PRO A 255 8.09 -19.25 8.91
N ALA A 256 9.40 -19.17 8.58
CA ALA A 256 10.22 -18.00 8.89
C ALA A 256 9.79 -16.80 8.04
N VAL A 257 9.51 -17.03 6.76
CA VAL A 257 9.00 -15.98 5.87
C VAL A 257 7.60 -15.54 6.30
N LEU A 258 6.69 -16.49 6.61
CA LEU A 258 5.33 -16.17 7.08
C LEU A 258 5.35 -15.36 8.38
N LYS A 259 6.24 -15.70 9.32
CA LYS A 259 6.44 -14.93 10.56
C LYS A 259 6.84 -13.49 10.23
N THR A 260 7.85 -13.31 9.38
CA THR A 260 8.34 -11.98 9.01
C THR A 260 7.27 -11.18 8.24
N TYR A 261 6.50 -11.83 7.34
CA TYR A 261 5.36 -11.21 6.68
C TYR A 261 4.34 -10.67 7.69
N ARG A 262 3.99 -11.49 8.69
CA ARG A 262 3.05 -11.08 9.74
C ARG A 262 3.57 -9.87 10.52
N GLU A 263 4.83 -9.88 10.93
CA GLU A 263 5.44 -8.78 11.66
C GLU A 263 5.40 -7.49 10.83
N ARG A 264 5.86 -7.53 9.58
CA ARG A 264 5.89 -6.36 8.69
C ARG A 264 4.51 -5.90 8.25
N TYR A 265 3.55 -6.80 8.08
CA TYR A 265 2.16 -6.45 7.84
C TYR A 265 1.57 -5.65 9.01
N ARG A 266 1.83 -6.09 10.25
CA ARG A 266 1.39 -5.39 11.48
C ARG A 266 1.97 -3.99 11.58
N ASP A 267 3.26 -3.83 11.26
CA ASP A 267 3.95 -2.54 11.26
C ASP A 267 3.31 -1.56 10.26
N GLY A 268 2.81 -2.09 9.15
CA GLY A 268 2.20 -1.30 8.08
C GLY A 268 0.72 -0.96 8.27
N ILE A 269 0.05 -1.38 9.35
CA ILE A 269 -1.35 -1.02 9.57
C ILE A 269 -1.45 0.45 9.97
N PRO A 270 -2.25 1.28 9.25
CA PRO A 270 -2.44 2.68 9.58
C PRO A 270 -3.01 2.86 11.00
N ARG A 271 -2.43 3.75 11.78
CA ARG A 271 -2.81 4.02 13.18
C ARG A 271 -2.99 5.49 13.50
N ARG A 272 -2.69 6.34 12.53
CA ARG A 272 -2.78 7.79 12.68
C ARG A 272 -4.14 8.29 12.19
N SER A 273 -4.54 9.48 12.63
CA SER A 273 -5.70 10.15 12.06
C SER A 273 -5.44 10.46 10.58
N ILE A 274 -6.51 10.47 9.78
CA ILE A 274 -6.41 10.84 8.35
C ILE A 274 -5.86 12.26 8.19
N ALA A 275 -6.28 13.18 9.07
CA ALA A 275 -5.81 14.55 9.04
C ALA A 275 -4.28 14.67 9.26
N ASP A 276 -3.72 13.87 10.17
CA ASP A 276 -2.27 13.83 10.41
C ASP A 276 -1.52 13.20 9.23
N GLU A 277 -2.05 12.12 8.65
CA GLU A 277 -1.46 11.49 7.46
C GLU A 277 -1.52 12.44 6.25
N GLU A 278 -2.63 13.13 6.04
CA GLU A 278 -2.77 14.11 4.97
C GLU A 278 -1.80 15.29 5.14
N ALA A 279 -1.64 15.80 6.36
CA ALA A 279 -0.69 16.88 6.63
C ALA A 279 0.74 16.48 6.25
N ASP A 280 1.16 15.27 6.61
CA ASP A 280 2.47 14.74 6.24
C ASP A 280 2.56 14.37 4.76
N ALA A 281 1.49 13.87 4.14
CA ALA A 281 1.43 13.62 2.70
C ALA A 281 1.66 14.91 1.89
N ARG A 282 1.17 16.07 2.36
CA ARG A 282 1.45 17.39 1.75
C ARG A 282 2.93 17.75 1.78
N VAL A 283 3.62 17.43 2.88
CA VAL A 283 5.07 17.63 2.98
C VAL A 283 5.79 16.71 1.99
N LEU A 284 5.46 15.42 1.99
CA LEU A 284 6.09 14.44 1.12
C LEU A 284 5.76 14.66 -0.37
N TYR A 285 4.59 15.23 -0.68
CA TYR A 285 4.23 15.61 -2.05
C TYR A 285 5.24 16.60 -2.64
N ARG A 286 5.62 17.64 -1.87
CA ARG A 286 6.63 18.62 -2.33
C ARG A 286 7.99 17.97 -2.56
N VAL A 287 8.42 17.11 -1.64
CA VAL A 287 9.67 16.35 -1.79
C VAL A 287 9.64 15.49 -3.06
N LEU A 288 8.55 14.79 -3.29
CA LEU A 288 8.36 13.93 -4.47
C LEU A 288 8.24 14.75 -5.76
N ALA A 289 7.59 15.91 -5.72
CA ALA A 289 7.51 16.83 -6.86
C ALA A 289 8.88 17.40 -7.26
N GLU A 290 9.68 17.76 -6.27
CA GLU A 290 11.06 18.25 -6.50
C GLU A 290 11.98 17.17 -7.06
N THR A 291 11.82 15.91 -6.60
CA THR A 291 12.71 14.81 -6.96
C THR A 291 12.27 14.09 -8.23
N GLY A 292 10.97 13.87 -8.40
CA GLY A 292 10.39 13.11 -9.51
C GLY A 292 9.79 13.95 -10.62
N GLY A 293 9.60 15.26 -10.39
CA GLY A 293 9.08 16.20 -11.38
C GLY A 293 7.63 15.99 -11.79
N ARG A 294 7.23 16.70 -12.85
CA ARG A 294 5.85 16.67 -13.36
C ARG A 294 5.41 15.31 -13.91
N ASP A 295 6.33 14.48 -14.34
CA ASP A 295 6.00 13.12 -14.80
C ASP A 295 5.41 12.26 -13.69
N LEU A 296 5.81 12.54 -12.44
CA LEU A 296 5.31 11.87 -11.25
C LEU A 296 4.01 12.49 -10.73
N VAL A 297 4.03 13.80 -10.44
CA VAL A 297 2.93 14.48 -9.71
C VAL A 297 1.88 15.10 -10.61
N GLY A 298 2.14 15.21 -11.92
CA GLY A 298 1.24 15.88 -12.86
C GLY A 298 1.35 17.41 -12.80
N PRO A 299 0.26 18.13 -13.18
CA PRO A 299 0.31 19.58 -13.33
C PRO A 299 0.20 20.36 -12.00
N ALA A 300 -0.26 19.73 -10.92
CA ALA A 300 -0.47 20.41 -9.65
C ALA A 300 0.86 20.72 -8.93
N ALA A 301 0.92 21.90 -8.31
CA ALA A 301 2.06 22.30 -7.49
C ALA A 301 2.01 21.70 -6.08
N GLU A 302 0.81 21.34 -5.61
CA GLU A 302 0.54 20.83 -4.26
C GLU A 302 -0.44 19.67 -4.30
N LEU A 303 -0.47 18.91 -3.20
CA LEU A 303 -1.45 17.84 -2.97
C LEU A 303 -2.87 18.42 -3.05
N ASP A 304 -3.73 17.85 -3.92
CA ASP A 304 -5.14 18.26 -4.02
C ASP A 304 -5.86 18.02 -2.68
N PRO A 305 -6.63 19.01 -2.17
CA PRO A 305 -7.27 18.93 -0.84
C PRO A 305 -8.36 17.85 -0.73
N GLY A 306 -8.90 17.36 -1.84
CA GLY A 306 -9.88 16.26 -1.86
C GLY A 306 -9.24 14.88 -1.98
N THR A 307 -7.91 14.77 -1.89
CA THR A 307 -7.21 13.50 -2.05
C THR A 307 -7.59 12.48 -0.98
N PHE A 308 -7.70 12.90 0.29
CA PHE A 308 -8.01 12.00 1.41
C PHE A 308 -9.52 12.02 1.74
N TYR A 309 -10.05 10.86 2.05
CA TYR A 309 -11.46 10.67 2.40
C TYR A 309 -11.67 10.74 3.91
N HIS A 310 -12.42 11.74 4.39
CA HIS A 310 -12.62 12.03 5.81
C HIS A 310 -14.01 11.65 6.37
N ALA A 311 -14.87 11.06 5.57
CA ALA A 311 -16.27 10.85 5.96
C ALA A 311 -16.53 9.53 6.72
N VAL A 312 -15.51 8.90 7.30
CA VAL A 312 -15.68 7.70 8.14
C VAL A 312 -15.83 8.11 9.60
N PRO A 313 -16.91 7.73 10.29
CA PRO A 313 -17.06 8.01 11.70
C PRO A 313 -15.91 7.43 12.54
N GLY A 314 -15.30 8.26 13.39
CA GLY A 314 -14.24 7.84 14.32
C GLY A 314 -12.82 7.85 13.76
N ASP A 315 -12.59 8.48 12.59
CA ASP A 315 -11.25 8.73 12.03
C ASP A 315 -10.63 10.02 12.55
#